data_0513ae892265f7a34b6a4caf68764540
#
_entry.id   0513ae892265f7a34b6a4caf68764540
#
_cell.length_a   1.000
_cell.length_b   1.000
_cell.length_c   1.000
_cell.angle_alpha   90.00
_cell.angle_beta   90.00
_cell.angle_gamma   90.00
#
_symmetry.space_group_name_H-M   'P 1'
#
loop_
_entity.id
_entity.type
_entity.pdbx_description
1 polymer ?
#
loop_
_entity_poly.entity_id
_entity_poly.type
_entity_poly.pdbx_seq_one_letter_code
_entity_poly.pdbx_strand_id
1 'polypeptide(L)'
;MSNKKKDEVKIDNSISETKNSNNIKVYKDPLFNIGDIVKHRIYPFRGVIVDVDPEFSNTEEWYQSIPAEIRPSRDQPYYHLMAENTETFYTAYVSQQNLVDDGENGPLEHPDLDEIFSGMKKGKYHLRNEVRN
;
A
#
# COMPACT_ATOMS: atom_id res chain seq x y z
N MET A 1 -18.68 9.54 -20.39
CA MET A 1 -18.81 9.06 -20.65
C MET A 1 -18.16 9.04 -20.59
N SER A 2 -18.14 9.41 -20.26
CA SER A 2 -18.00 9.00 -20.40
C SER A 2 -17.18 8.96 -20.21
N ASN A 3 -17.15 9.09 -19.84
CA ASN A 3 -16.80 8.51 -19.90
C ASN A 3 -15.96 8.40 -19.69
N LYS A 4 -15.92 8.49 -19.34
CA LYS A 4 -15.64 7.85 -19.24
C LYS A 4 -14.86 7.69 -19.15
N LYS A 5 -14.76 7.81 -18.91
CA LYS A 5 -14.45 7.14 -18.89
C LYS A 5 -13.80 7.01 -18.76
N LYS A 6 -13.73 7.09 -18.49
CA LYS A 6 -13.56 6.43 -18.40
C LYS A 6 -13.00 6.18 -18.38
N ASP A 7 -12.97 6.22 -18.13
CA ASP A 7 -12.94 5.47 -18.13
C ASP A 7 -12.31 5.17 -18.04
N GLU A 8 -12.22 5.06 -17.66
CA GLU A 8 -12.31 4.26 -17.58
C GLU A 8 -11.78 3.85 -17.36
N VAL A 9 -11.56 3.91 -17.20
CA VAL A 9 -11.63 3.03 -17.04
C VAL A 9 -10.97 2.93 -16.99
N LYS A 10 -10.77 3.00 -16.89
CA LYS A 10 -10.77 2.42 -16.87
C LYS A 10 -10.29 2.29 -16.76
N ILE A 11 -9.83 2.44 -16.66
CA ILE A 11 -9.77 1.88 -16.63
C ILE A 11 -8.92 2.28 -16.76
N ASP A 12 -8.53 2.50 -16.66
CA ASP A 12 -8.23 2.53 -16.95
C ASP A 12 -7.52 2.85 -16.78
N ASN A 13 -7.46 2.76 -16.39
CA ASN A 13 -7.44 2.70 -16.30
C ASN A 13 -7.52 3.04 -16.02
N SER A 14 -7.78 3.04 -15.57
CA SER A 14 -8.46 3.05 -15.44
C SER A 14 -9.09 3.19 -15.24
N ILE A 15 -9.67 3.01 -14.75
CA ILE A 15 -10.71 2.95 -14.75
C ILE A 15 -11.25 3.43 -14.39
N SER A 16 -11.57 3.64 -14.11
CA SER A 16 -12.39 3.86 -14.03
C SER A 16 -12.98 4.01 -13.96
N GLU A 17 -13.55 3.76 -13.77
CA GLU A 17 -14.38 3.63 -13.90
C GLU A 17 -14.93 3.49 -14.34
N THR A 18 -14.89 3.09 -14.33
CA THR A 18 -15.95 2.98 -14.93
C THR A 18 -17.01 3.06 -14.35
N LYS A 19 -17.79 3.49 -14.32
CA LYS A 19 -18.90 3.25 -13.74
C LYS A 19 -19.84 2.61 -14.51
N ASN A 20 -20.25 1.56 -14.17
CA ASN A 20 -21.08 0.87 -15.10
C ASN A 20 -22.51 0.84 -14.56
N SER A 21 -23.42 0.37 -15.35
CA SER A 21 -24.83 0.43 -15.01
C SER A 21 -25.20 -0.53 -13.89
N ASN A 22 -24.30 -1.41 -13.49
CA ASN A 22 -24.56 -2.37 -12.42
C ASN A 22 -24.19 -1.85 -11.05
N ASN A 23 -23.67 -0.63 -10.98
CA ASN A 23 -23.22 -0.05 -9.73
C ASN A 23 -22.08 -0.84 -9.10
N ILE A 24 -21.35 -1.56 -9.92
CA ILE A 24 -20.19 -2.29 -9.44
C ILE A 24 -19.06 -1.30 -9.23
N LYS A 25 -18.52 -1.30 -8.03
CA LYS A 25 -17.38 -0.45 -7.74
C LYS A 25 -16.12 -1.12 -8.28
N VAL A 26 -15.33 -0.34 -9.00
CA VAL A 26 -14.08 -0.82 -9.59
C VAL A 26 -12.92 -0.21 -8.83
N TYR A 27 -12.05 -1.06 -8.30
CA TYR A 27 -10.87 -0.61 -7.56
C TYR A 27 -9.65 -0.70 -8.46
N LYS A 28 -8.67 0.15 -8.17
CA LYS A 28 -7.37 0.03 -8.81
C LYS A 28 -6.65 -1.18 -8.25
N ASP A 29 -5.93 -1.87 -9.11
CA ASP A 29 -5.18 -3.05 -8.67
C ASP A 29 -4.00 -2.64 -7.81
N PRO A 30 -3.78 -3.33 -6.69
CA PRO A 30 -2.60 -3.06 -5.88
C PRO A 30 -1.35 -3.54 -6.61
N LEU A 31 -0.32 -2.69 -6.58
CA LEU A 31 0.96 -3.00 -7.19
C LEU A 31 1.87 -3.79 -6.27
N PHE A 32 1.59 -3.78 -4.97
CA PHE A 32 2.43 -4.44 -3.98
C PHE A 32 1.64 -5.44 -3.19
N ASN A 33 2.33 -6.45 -2.67
CA ASN A 33 1.72 -7.55 -1.93
C ASN A 33 2.26 -7.61 -0.51
N ILE A 34 1.53 -8.31 0.36
CA ILE A 34 2.01 -8.57 1.72
C ILE A 34 3.38 -9.23 1.63
N GLY A 35 4.33 -8.69 2.38
CA GLY A 35 5.69 -9.18 2.38
C GLY A 35 6.64 -8.38 1.51
N ASP A 36 6.14 -7.57 0.60
CA ASP A 36 7.00 -6.73 -0.24
C ASP A 36 7.67 -5.66 0.60
N ILE A 37 8.93 -5.38 0.28
CA ILE A 37 9.68 -4.31 0.90
C ILE A 37 9.57 -3.08 0.03
N VAL A 38 9.15 -1.98 0.64
CA VAL A 38 8.94 -0.72 -0.08
C VAL A 38 9.59 0.41 0.68
N LYS A 39 9.79 1.53 -0.01
CA LYS A 39 10.22 2.76 0.64
C LYS A 39 9.33 3.89 0.20
N HIS A 40 9.26 4.93 1.03
CA HIS A 40 8.51 6.13 0.71
C HIS A 40 9.31 6.94 -0.31
N ARG A 41 8.59 7.54 -1.25
CA ARG A 41 9.25 8.30 -2.31
C ARG A 41 9.85 9.60 -1.82
N ILE A 42 9.31 10.14 -0.74
CA ILE A 42 9.69 11.48 -0.26
C ILE A 42 10.35 11.40 1.12
N TYR A 43 9.75 10.68 2.05
CA TYR A 43 10.24 10.61 3.43
C TYR A 43 11.24 9.48 3.61
N PRO A 44 12.21 9.64 4.52
CA PRO A 44 13.31 8.68 4.63
C PRO A 44 12.95 7.47 5.48
N PHE A 45 12.01 6.65 5.01
CA PHE A 45 11.71 5.40 5.70
C PHE A 45 11.37 4.31 4.70
N ARG A 46 11.49 3.08 5.18
CA ARG A 46 11.13 1.89 4.41
C ARG A 46 10.29 0.99 5.29
N GLY A 47 9.63 0.01 4.69
CA GLY A 47 8.77 -0.88 5.45
C GLY A 47 8.45 -2.15 4.71
N VAL A 48 7.83 -3.07 5.43
CA VAL A 48 7.31 -4.31 4.87
C VAL A 48 5.79 -4.23 4.91
N ILE A 49 5.16 -4.55 3.80
CA ILE A 49 3.70 -4.49 3.69
C ILE A 49 3.08 -5.63 4.49
N VAL A 50 2.18 -5.30 5.39
CA VAL A 50 1.49 -6.30 6.22
C VAL A 50 0.00 -6.37 5.93
N ASP A 51 -0.57 -5.35 5.28
CA ASP A 51 -1.97 -5.36 4.91
C ASP A 51 -2.21 -4.38 3.78
N VAL A 52 -3.26 -4.61 3.00
CA VAL A 52 -3.57 -3.79 1.82
C VAL A 52 -5.06 -3.43 1.87
N ASP A 53 -5.35 -2.13 1.78
CA ASP A 53 -6.72 -1.66 1.63
C ASP A 53 -6.93 -1.27 0.17
N PRO A 54 -8.02 -1.70 -0.47
CA PRO A 54 -8.20 -1.39 -1.89
C PRO A 54 -8.41 0.09 -2.17
N GLU A 55 -8.81 0.85 -1.15
CA GLU A 55 -8.90 2.30 -1.22
C GLU A 55 -8.70 2.82 0.20
N PHE A 56 -8.63 4.15 0.33
CA PHE A 56 -8.43 4.76 1.64
C PHE A 56 -9.45 4.24 2.65
N SER A 57 -8.99 3.79 3.80
CA SER A 57 -9.83 3.22 4.85
C SER A 57 -9.30 3.59 6.23
N ASN A 58 -9.20 4.87 6.49
CA ASN A 58 -8.83 5.39 7.80
C ASN A 58 -9.81 6.52 8.11
N THR A 59 -9.57 7.26 9.17
CA THR A 59 -10.52 8.29 9.58
C THR A 59 -10.38 9.56 8.75
N GLU A 60 -11.46 10.30 8.69
CA GLU A 60 -11.43 11.59 7.99
C GLU A 60 -10.45 12.53 8.66
N GLU A 61 -10.37 12.50 9.99
CA GLU A 61 -9.42 13.33 10.72
C GLU A 61 -7.99 13.04 10.31
N TRP A 62 -7.66 11.75 10.18
CA TRP A 62 -6.33 11.36 9.75
C TRP A 62 -6.04 11.90 8.36
N TYR A 63 -7.00 11.76 7.45
CA TYR A 63 -6.82 12.20 6.07
C TYR A 63 -6.64 13.72 6.00
N GLN A 64 -7.45 14.45 6.74
CA GLN A 64 -7.37 15.90 6.73
C GLN A 64 -6.12 16.43 7.43
N SER A 65 -5.47 15.59 8.26
CA SER A 65 -4.23 15.99 8.90
C SER A 65 -3.07 16.07 7.93
N ILE A 66 -3.20 15.44 6.75
CA ILE A 66 -2.16 15.51 5.73
C ILE A 66 -2.26 16.89 5.06
N PRO A 67 -1.14 17.62 4.95
CA PRO A 67 -1.18 18.91 4.27
C PRO A 67 -1.76 18.78 2.86
N ALA A 68 -2.62 19.71 2.49
CA ALA A 68 -3.36 19.61 1.23
C ALA A 68 -2.46 19.46 0.02
N GLU A 69 -1.28 20.06 0.07
CA GLU A 69 -0.35 20.05 -1.06
C GLU A 69 0.19 18.66 -1.36
N ILE A 70 0.22 17.78 -0.34
CA ILE A 70 0.79 16.44 -0.52
C ILE A 70 -0.22 15.35 -0.21
N ARG A 71 -1.48 15.72 -0.02
CA ARG A 71 -2.53 14.77 0.33
C ARG A 71 -2.86 13.89 -0.88
N PRO A 72 -2.69 12.57 -0.76
CA PRO A 72 -2.95 11.71 -1.92
C PRO A 72 -4.44 11.49 -2.14
N SER A 73 -4.77 11.04 -3.35
CA SER A 73 -6.14 10.65 -3.67
C SER A 73 -6.59 9.48 -2.82
N ARG A 74 -7.86 9.45 -2.46
CA ARG A 74 -8.45 8.32 -1.74
C ARG A 74 -8.68 7.11 -2.65
N ASP A 75 -8.72 7.30 -3.94
CA ASP A 75 -9.12 6.28 -4.91
C ASP A 75 -7.94 5.49 -5.40
N GLN A 76 -7.21 4.90 -4.47
CA GLN A 76 -6.06 4.07 -4.79
C GLN A 76 -5.80 3.15 -3.60
N PRO A 77 -5.05 2.07 -3.80
CA PRO A 77 -4.68 1.22 -2.67
C PRO A 77 -3.85 1.98 -1.65
N TYR A 78 -4.09 1.64 -0.39
CA TYR A 78 -3.30 2.11 0.73
C TYR A 78 -2.74 0.89 1.46
N TYR A 79 -1.57 1.05 2.03
CA TYR A 79 -0.81 -0.07 2.58
C TYR A 79 -0.47 0.18 4.04
N HIS A 80 -0.62 -0.88 4.83
CA HIS A 80 -0.17 -0.89 6.22
C HIS A 80 1.23 -1.47 6.24
N LEU A 81 2.17 -0.76 6.83
CA LEU A 81 3.58 -1.15 6.84
C LEU A 81 4.09 -1.31 8.25
N MET A 82 4.94 -2.33 8.45
CA MET A 82 5.91 -2.32 9.55
C MET A 82 7.09 -1.52 9.03
N ALA A 83 7.29 -0.35 9.58
CA ALA A 83 8.20 0.65 9.02
C ALA A 83 9.37 0.95 9.95
N GLU A 84 10.45 1.44 9.35
CA GLU A 84 11.61 1.87 10.10
C GLU A 84 12.29 3.05 9.41
N ASN A 85 12.91 3.89 10.21
CA ASN A 85 13.85 4.89 9.71
C ASN A 85 15.15 4.70 10.49
N THR A 86 16.06 5.66 10.42
CA THR A 86 17.35 5.51 11.09
C THR A 86 17.26 5.57 12.61
N GLU A 87 16.12 5.94 13.16
CA GLU A 87 16.00 6.19 14.60
C GLU A 87 14.98 5.32 15.31
N THR A 88 13.96 4.82 14.60
CA THR A 88 12.88 4.15 15.31
C THR A 88 12.13 3.17 14.39
N PHE A 89 11.31 2.34 15.03
CA PHE A 89 10.40 1.40 14.38
C PHE A 89 8.97 1.83 14.66
N TYR A 90 8.08 1.69 13.67
CA TYR A 90 6.70 2.11 13.83
C TYR A 90 5.82 1.47 12.75
N THR A 91 4.52 1.75 12.81
CA THR A 91 3.61 1.35 11.73
C THR A 91 3.29 2.60 10.92
N ALA A 92 3.08 2.39 9.62
CA ALA A 92 2.75 3.49 8.72
C ALA A 92 1.60 3.09 7.81
N TYR A 93 0.85 4.08 7.36
CA TYR A 93 -0.26 3.89 6.44
C TYR A 93 0.01 4.80 5.24
N VAL A 94 0.23 4.20 4.07
CA VAL A 94 0.78 4.94 2.94
C VAL A 94 0.04 4.62 1.66
N SER A 95 -0.25 5.65 0.87
CA SER A 95 -0.88 5.49 -0.43
C SER A 95 0.08 4.86 -1.44
N GLN A 96 -0.49 4.15 -2.38
CA GLN A 96 0.30 3.48 -3.41
C GLN A 96 1.20 4.43 -4.18
N GLN A 97 0.71 5.64 -4.47
CA GLN A 97 1.48 6.59 -5.27
C GLN A 97 2.78 7.02 -4.59
N ASN A 98 2.86 6.86 -3.28
CA ASN A 98 4.03 7.30 -2.52
C ASN A 98 5.00 6.18 -2.17
N LEU A 99 4.81 5.00 -2.75
CA LEU A 99 5.67 3.85 -2.46
C LEU A 99 6.39 3.38 -3.72
N VAL A 100 7.62 2.92 -3.52
CA VAL A 100 8.37 2.24 -4.57
C VAL A 100 9.02 1.00 -3.98
N ASP A 101 9.27 0.01 -4.86
CA ASP A 101 9.90 -1.24 -4.45
C ASP A 101 11.29 -0.98 -3.89
N ASP A 102 11.63 -1.69 -2.82
CA ASP A 102 12.92 -1.54 -2.15
C ASP A 102 13.53 -2.90 -1.78
N GLY A 103 13.08 -3.97 -2.44
CA GLY A 103 13.51 -5.32 -2.08
C GLY A 103 15.01 -5.55 -2.25
N GLU A 104 15.65 -4.80 -3.13
CA GLU A 104 17.08 -4.96 -3.38
C GLU A 104 17.96 -4.50 -2.23
N ASN A 105 17.43 -3.71 -1.33
CA ASN A 105 18.23 -3.14 -0.24
C ASN A 105 18.19 -3.97 1.03
N GLY A 106 17.70 -5.21 0.91
CA GLY A 106 17.83 -6.18 1.98
C GLY A 106 16.80 -6.03 3.10
N PRO A 107 16.98 -6.83 4.15
CA PRO A 107 15.97 -6.93 5.20
C PRO A 107 15.89 -5.68 6.07
N LEU A 108 14.75 -5.58 6.75
CA LEU A 108 14.55 -4.57 7.77
C LEU A 108 14.89 -5.15 9.15
N GLU A 109 15.01 -4.25 10.12
CA GLU A 109 15.34 -4.66 11.49
C GLU A 109 14.15 -4.53 12.44
N HIS A 110 12.98 -4.19 11.92
CA HIS A 110 11.79 -4.01 12.74
C HIS A 110 11.54 -5.28 13.57
N PRO A 111 11.44 -5.14 14.91
CA PRO A 111 11.41 -6.31 15.78
C PRO A 111 10.15 -7.16 15.65
N ASP A 112 9.06 -6.58 15.16
CA ASP A 112 7.79 -7.31 15.09
C ASP A 112 7.65 -8.14 13.83
N LEU A 113 8.61 -8.08 12.90
CA LEU A 113 8.50 -8.82 11.65
C LEU A 113 8.49 -10.33 11.88
N ASP A 114 9.22 -10.80 12.89
CA ASP A 114 9.30 -12.23 13.16
C ASP A 114 7.98 -12.82 13.63
N GLU A 115 7.07 -11.98 14.09
CA GLU A 115 5.76 -12.47 14.53
C GLU A 115 4.86 -12.79 13.34
N ILE A 116 5.10 -12.14 12.23
CA ILE A 116 4.25 -12.25 11.04
C ILE A 116 4.91 -13.09 9.96
N PHE A 117 6.21 -12.92 9.79
CA PHE A 117 6.93 -13.54 8.69
C PHE A 117 7.95 -14.55 9.19
N SER A 118 8.14 -15.61 8.39
CA SER A 118 9.14 -16.63 8.72
C SER A 118 10.54 -16.20 8.32
N GLY A 119 10.64 -15.24 7.40
CA GLY A 119 11.93 -14.75 6.93
C GLY A 119 11.83 -14.19 5.54
N MET A 120 12.97 -13.81 5.01
CA MET A 120 13.07 -13.17 3.72
C MET A 120 13.68 -14.14 2.71
N LYS A 121 13.13 -14.13 1.50
CA LYS A 121 13.62 -14.96 0.42
C LYS A 121 13.37 -14.25 -0.90
N LYS A 122 14.42 -14.08 -1.70
CA LYS A 122 14.33 -13.44 -3.01
C LYS A 122 13.77 -12.04 -2.93
N GLY A 123 14.24 -11.28 -1.94
CA GLY A 123 13.87 -9.88 -1.82
C GLY A 123 12.51 -9.62 -1.23
N LYS A 124 11.89 -10.63 -0.62
CA LYS A 124 10.53 -10.52 -0.14
C LYS A 124 10.37 -11.32 1.14
N TYR A 125 9.56 -10.81 2.06
CA TYR A 125 9.22 -11.52 3.29
C TYR A 125 8.09 -12.50 3.03
N HIS A 126 8.11 -13.63 3.72
CA HIS A 126 7.15 -14.71 3.53
C HIS A 126 6.40 -14.98 4.83
N LEU A 127 5.08 -15.02 4.72
CA LEU A 127 4.21 -15.24 5.88
C LEU A 127 4.51 -16.57 6.55
N ARG A 128 4.33 -16.62 7.86
CA ARG A 128 4.49 -17.86 8.60
C ARG A 128 3.40 -18.84 8.20
N ASN A 129 3.74 -20.12 8.25
CA ASN A 129 2.83 -21.16 7.81
C ASN A 129 1.89 -21.68 8.87
N GLU A 130 2.12 -21.31 10.13
CA GLU A 130 1.33 -21.90 11.21
C GLU A 130 -0.15 -21.60 11.08
N VAL A 131 -0.50 -20.53 10.36
CA VAL A 131 -1.90 -20.19 10.18
C VAL A 131 -2.64 -21.19 9.29
N ARG A 132 -1.92 -22.07 8.66
CA ARG A 132 -2.53 -23.02 7.75
C ARG A 132 -2.91 -24.35 8.39
N ASN A 133 -2.63 -24.47 9.64
CA ASN A 133 -2.90 -25.73 10.35
C ASN A 133 -4.28 -25.75 11.00
#